data_7a6af660593ff872574cad3aba8a4c2d
#
_entry.id   7a6af660593ff872574cad3aba8a4c2d
#
_cell.length_a   1.000
_cell.length_b   1.000
_cell.length_c   1.000
_cell.angle_alpha   90.00
_cell.angle_beta   90.00
_cell.angle_gamma   90.00
#
_symmetry.space_group_name_H-M   'P 1'
#
loop_
_entity.id
_entity.type
_entity.pdbx_description
1 polymer ?
#
loop_
_entity_poly.entity_id
_entity_poly.type
_entity_poly.pdbx_seq_one_letter_code
_entity_poly.pdbx_strand_id
1 'polypeptide(L)'
;MITDSKGNKWYKGNLHTHTTSSDGAVSPGEAIKLYNGLGYDFVALTDHWHVNEPGEYNGTLILSGVEYDISVDGCYHVVGYGLERDPGLAKGAGPQQMIDAVRSAGGIATLAHPAWSLQRPDKMVQLKGVDCTEIYNSVSGFPFSARPYSGTLIDVATTMGFRAVLTAADDTHYYKEDVGRGIVYVKAAELTREAILEAILNGDVVPTNGPFIEWAVEDGYFVVRCPSGCRSVQFFTNNYYNPDTTTRGDCVREARFRIKSSDRFVRAEATDADGKTAYTQYYYNDPEKT
;
A
#
# COMPACT_ATOMS: atom_id res chain seq x y z
N MET A 1 7.52 -11.16 10.76
CA MET A 1 6.15 -11.69 11.01
C MET A 1 5.67 -11.32 12.41
N ILE A 2 4.43 -10.90 12.57
CA ILE A 2 3.75 -10.65 13.86
C ILE A 2 2.48 -11.50 13.94
N THR A 3 1.92 -11.64 15.15
CA THR A 3 0.65 -12.35 15.39
C THR A 3 -0.34 -11.36 16.00
N ASP A 4 -1.57 -11.29 15.46
CA ASP A 4 -2.60 -10.40 15.98
C ASP A 4 -3.32 -10.98 17.22
N SER A 5 -4.25 -10.23 17.77
CA SER A 5 -5.02 -10.61 18.97
C SER A 5 -5.89 -11.86 18.78
N LYS A 6 -6.15 -12.26 17.52
CA LYS A 6 -6.94 -13.44 17.14
C LYS A 6 -6.08 -14.64 16.75
N GLY A 7 -4.74 -14.51 16.78
CA GLY A 7 -3.80 -15.56 16.41
C GLY A 7 -3.46 -15.63 14.91
N ASN A 8 -3.92 -14.66 14.09
CA ASN A 8 -3.56 -14.64 12.68
C ASN A 8 -2.12 -14.15 12.48
N LYS A 9 -1.45 -14.69 11.46
CA LYS A 9 -0.10 -14.30 11.06
C LYS A 9 -0.16 -13.10 10.11
N TRP A 10 0.70 -12.13 10.36
CA TRP A 10 0.90 -10.97 9.52
C TRP A 10 2.36 -10.89 9.08
N TYR A 11 2.60 -10.96 7.80
CA TYR A 11 3.92 -10.91 7.19
C TYR A 11 4.28 -9.48 6.80
N LYS A 12 5.49 -9.06 7.17
CA LYS A 12 6.03 -7.73 6.87
C LYS A 12 6.64 -7.72 5.49
N GLY A 13 6.18 -6.83 4.61
CA GLY A 13 6.67 -6.72 3.24
C GLY A 13 6.92 -5.30 2.76
N ASN A 14 7.67 -5.20 1.65
CA ASN A 14 7.77 -4.01 0.82
C ASN A 14 7.49 -4.40 -0.64
N LEU A 15 6.68 -3.60 -1.33
CA LEU A 15 6.13 -3.91 -2.65
C LEU A 15 6.66 -3.02 -3.77
N HIS A 16 7.61 -2.10 -3.47
CA HIS A 16 8.17 -1.16 -4.44
C HIS A 16 9.63 -0.85 -4.09
N THR A 17 10.56 -1.26 -4.95
CA THR A 17 12.02 -1.22 -4.69
C THR A 17 12.80 -1.18 -6.00
N HIS A 18 13.74 -0.24 -6.12
CA HIS A 18 14.62 -0.11 -7.28
C HIS A 18 16.04 -0.58 -6.96
N THR A 19 16.69 -1.14 -7.96
CA THR A 19 18.07 -1.65 -7.87
C THR A 19 18.90 -1.15 -9.03
N THR A 20 20.18 -1.58 -9.12
CA THR A 20 21.03 -1.27 -10.28
C THR A 20 20.56 -1.92 -11.59
N SER A 21 19.47 -2.68 -11.59
CA SER A 21 18.78 -3.12 -12.82
C SER A 21 18.02 -1.99 -13.51
N SER A 22 17.75 -0.89 -12.79
CA SER A 22 17.26 0.39 -13.33
C SER A 22 18.07 1.57 -12.79
N ASP A 23 17.60 2.24 -11.75
CA ASP A 23 18.15 3.49 -11.22
C ASP A 23 18.36 3.48 -9.70
N GLY A 24 18.23 2.33 -9.05
CA GLY A 24 18.58 2.16 -7.65
C GLY A 24 20.09 2.08 -7.41
N ALA A 25 20.52 2.46 -6.20
CA ALA A 25 21.94 2.61 -5.86
C ALA A 25 22.66 1.30 -5.52
N VAL A 26 21.94 0.20 -5.30
CA VAL A 26 22.54 -1.09 -4.92
C VAL A 26 22.07 -2.23 -5.84
N SER A 27 22.84 -3.31 -5.88
CA SER A 27 22.46 -4.49 -6.68
C SER A 27 21.23 -5.20 -6.10
N PRO A 28 20.49 -5.99 -6.92
CA PRO A 28 19.38 -6.80 -6.44
C PRO A 28 19.73 -7.66 -5.20
N GLY A 29 20.89 -8.30 -5.22
CA GLY A 29 21.35 -9.13 -4.10
C GLY A 29 21.64 -8.33 -2.82
N GLU A 30 22.14 -7.10 -2.92
CA GLU A 30 22.35 -6.21 -1.78
C GLU A 30 21.03 -5.69 -1.23
N ALA A 31 20.09 -5.32 -2.09
CA ALA A 31 18.73 -4.91 -1.71
C ALA A 31 18.05 -6.02 -0.90
N ILE A 32 18.03 -7.25 -1.41
CA ILE A 32 17.43 -8.40 -0.74
C ILE A 32 18.07 -8.65 0.64
N LYS A 33 19.40 -8.63 0.74
CA LYS A 33 20.13 -8.79 2.01
C LYS A 33 19.76 -7.71 3.02
N LEU A 34 19.59 -6.47 2.56
CA LEU A 34 19.21 -5.35 3.42
C LEU A 34 17.81 -5.53 3.95
N TYR A 35 16.80 -5.83 3.11
CA TYR A 35 15.43 -6.07 3.56
C TYR A 35 15.33 -7.29 4.49
N ASN A 36 16.04 -8.40 4.20
CA ASN A 36 16.15 -9.54 5.10
C ASN A 36 16.70 -9.10 6.46
N GLY A 37 17.79 -8.32 6.49
CA GLY A 37 18.40 -7.78 7.71
C GLY A 37 17.48 -6.82 8.48
N LEU A 38 16.54 -6.15 7.83
CA LEU A 38 15.51 -5.31 8.43
C LEU A 38 14.27 -6.11 8.89
N GLY A 39 14.31 -7.44 8.78
CA GLY A 39 13.25 -8.35 9.21
C GLY A 39 12.01 -8.31 8.34
N TYR A 40 12.17 -8.07 7.03
CA TYR A 40 11.07 -8.24 6.07
C TYR A 40 10.90 -9.70 5.72
N ASP A 41 9.67 -10.16 5.71
CA ASP A 41 9.29 -11.53 5.36
C ASP A 41 9.19 -11.70 3.83
N PHE A 42 8.82 -10.63 3.12
CA PHE A 42 8.81 -10.62 1.65
C PHE A 42 9.17 -9.24 1.07
N VAL A 43 9.65 -9.22 -0.18
CA VAL A 43 9.98 -8.01 -0.93
C VAL A 43 9.71 -8.22 -2.42
N ALA A 44 9.20 -7.18 -3.10
CA ALA A 44 9.16 -7.12 -4.56
C ALA A 44 10.26 -6.18 -5.06
N LEU A 45 11.11 -6.64 -5.98
CA LEU A 45 12.01 -5.78 -6.73
C LEU A 45 11.28 -5.33 -7.99
N THR A 46 11.15 -4.02 -8.18
CA THR A 46 10.24 -3.43 -9.16
C THR A 46 10.95 -2.40 -10.04
N ASP A 47 12.13 -2.76 -10.53
CA ASP A 47 12.95 -1.92 -11.39
C ASP A 47 12.18 -1.40 -12.62
N HIS A 48 12.50 -0.18 -13.06
CA HIS A 48 11.86 0.45 -14.22
C HIS A 48 12.05 -0.37 -15.49
N TRP A 49 10.94 -0.81 -16.10
CA TRP A 49 10.91 -1.54 -17.38
C TRP A 49 11.75 -2.81 -17.39
N HIS A 50 12.06 -3.36 -16.22
CA HIS A 50 12.80 -4.60 -16.04
C HIS A 50 12.04 -5.52 -15.09
N VAL A 51 11.60 -6.67 -15.59
CA VAL A 51 10.92 -7.67 -14.75
C VAL A 51 11.98 -8.44 -13.96
N ASN A 52 11.94 -8.29 -12.64
CA ASN A 52 12.80 -9.05 -11.74
C ASN A 52 12.24 -10.44 -11.49
N GLU A 53 13.12 -11.43 -11.41
CA GLU A 53 12.76 -12.82 -11.17
C GLU A 53 12.37 -13.06 -9.70
N PRO A 54 11.42 -13.97 -9.44
CA PRO A 54 11.07 -14.38 -8.09
C PRO A 54 12.14 -15.28 -7.46
N GLY A 55 12.13 -15.40 -6.14
CA GLY A 55 13.06 -16.27 -5.43
C GLY A 55 12.86 -16.32 -3.93
N GLU A 56 13.87 -16.76 -3.22
CA GLU A 56 13.94 -16.77 -1.76
C GLU A 56 15.37 -16.48 -1.30
N TYR A 57 15.50 -15.78 -0.20
CA TYR A 57 16.78 -15.55 0.46
C TYR A 57 16.62 -15.59 1.98
N ASN A 58 17.21 -16.60 2.62
CA ASN A 58 17.21 -16.76 4.08
C ASN A 58 15.81 -16.61 4.73
N GLY A 59 14.78 -17.18 4.10
CA GLY A 59 13.39 -17.11 4.55
C GLY A 59 12.64 -15.85 4.13
N THR A 60 13.26 -14.90 3.40
CA THR A 60 12.56 -13.80 2.77
C THR A 60 12.08 -14.21 1.37
N LEU A 61 10.77 -14.17 1.14
CA LEU A 61 10.16 -14.41 -0.17
C LEU A 61 10.42 -13.20 -1.08
N ILE A 62 10.93 -13.47 -2.28
CA ILE A 62 11.15 -12.45 -3.31
C ILE A 62 10.06 -12.61 -4.36
N LEU A 63 9.20 -11.60 -4.48
CA LEU A 63 8.20 -11.54 -5.53
C LEU A 63 8.84 -10.97 -6.80
N SER A 64 8.50 -11.54 -7.95
CA SER A 64 8.79 -10.90 -9.25
C SER A 64 8.13 -9.53 -9.29
N GLY A 65 8.76 -8.56 -9.94
CA GLY A 65 8.20 -7.23 -10.00
C GLY A 65 8.77 -6.37 -11.13
N VAL A 66 8.05 -5.31 -11.45
CA VAL A 66 8.41 -4.31 -12.45
C VAL A 66 7.68 -3.01 -12.14
N GLU A 67 8.28 -1.86 -12.44
CA GLU A 67 7.57 -0.60 -12.57
C GLU A 67 7.57 -0.12 -14.01
N TYR A 68 6.39 0.17 -14.52
CA TYR A 68 6.18 0.84 -15.80
C TYR A 68 5.84 2.31 -15.58
N ASP A 69 6.46 3.20 -16.34
CA ASP A 69 6.26 4.64 -16.20
C ASP A 69 6.02 5.32 -17.55
N ILE A 70 5.24 6.39 -17.54
CA ILE A 70 5.03 7.28 -18.67
C ILE A 70 4.69 8.69 -18.19
N SER A 71 5.24 9.72 -18.87
CA SER A 71 5.01 11.14 -18.58
C SER A 71 4.39 11.88 -19.76
N VAL A 72 3.46 11.25 -20.46
CA VAL A 72 2.69 11.84 -21.56
C VAL A 72 1.24 11.98 -21.12
N ASP A 73 0.68 13.18 -21.17
CA ASP A 73 -0.68 13.51 -20.70
C ASP A 73 -0.92 13.17 -19.21
N GLY A 74 0.10 13.38 -18.39
CA GLY A 74 0.16 13.06 -16.96
C GLY A 74 1.35 12.16 -16.63
N CYS A 75 1.70 12.09 -15.37
CA CYS A 75 2.73 11.18 -14.87
C CYS A 75 2.04 9.93 -14.28
N TYR A 76 2.28 8.76 -14.87
CA TYR A 76 1.73 7.50 -14.41
C TYR A 76 2.85 6.51 -14.15
N HIS A 77 2.85 5.94 -12.96
CA HIS A 77 3.69 4.83 -12.57
C HIS A 77 2.79 3.67 -12.16
N VAL A 78 3.00 2.52 -12.79
CA VAL A 78 2.25 1.29 -12.53
C VAL A 78 3.23 0.22 -12.10
N VAL A 79 3.18 -0.10 -10.82
CA VAL A 79 3.96 -1.20 -10.23
C VAL A 79 3.19 -2.50 -10.40
N GLY A 80 3.88 -3.51 -10.95
CA GLY A 80 3.43 -4.89 -10.98
C GLY A 80 4.27 -5.75 -10.05
N TYR A 81 3.64 -6.61 -9.26
CA TYR A 81 4.36 -7.59 -8.46
C TYR A 81 3.66 -8.94 -8.43
N GLY A 82 4.46 -9.98 -8.23
CA GLY A 82 3.99 -11.35 -8.26
C GLY A 82 3.64 -11.83 -9.67
N LEU A 83 4.31 -11.34 -10.71
CA LEU A 83 4.09 -11.79 -12.09
C LEU A 83 4.55 -13.24 -12.26
N GLU A 84 3.87 -14.01 -13.09
CA GLU A 84 4.23 -15.39 -13.48
C GLU A 84 5.15 -15.42 -14.69
N ARG A 85 5.20 -14.32 -15.45
CA ARG A 85 6.04 -14.15 -16.66
C ARG A 85 6.22 -12.67 -16.96
N ASP A 86 7.24 -12.37 -17.74
CA ASP A 86 7.36 -11.04 -18.36
C ASP A 86 6.24 -10.85 -19.39
N PRO A 87 5.41 -9.80 -19.26
CA PRO A 87 4.38 -9.50 -20.26
C PRO A 87 4.93 -8.96 -21.58
N GLY A 88 6.22 -8.63 -21.67
CA GLY A 88 6.85 -8.12 -22.89
C GLY A 88 6.35 -6.75 -23.33
N LEU A 89 5.94 -5.88 -22.37
CA LEU A 89 5.38 -4.56 -22.70
C LEU A 89 6.46 -3.62 -23.26
N ALA A 90 6.17 -2.97 -24.36
CA ALA A 90 7.09 -2.01 -24.97
C ALA A 90 7.02 -0.64 -24.31
N LYS A 91 8.17 0.06 -24.19
CA LYS A 91 8.23 1.45 -23.71
C LYS A 91 7.32 2.35 -24.54
N GLY A 92 6.65 3.28 -23.85
CA GLY A 92 5.66 4.19 -24.44
C GLY A 92 4.22 3.67 -24.39
N ALA A 93 3.98 2.50 -23.79
CA ALA A 93 2.63 2.03 -23.51
C ALA A 93 1.90 2.99 -22.55
N GLY A 94 0.59 3.19 -22.77
CA GLY A 94 -0.23 4.01 -21.90
C GLY A 94 -0.58 3.31 -20.58
N PRO A 95 -1.09 4.07 -19.55
CA PRO A 95 -1.29 3.52 -18.22
C PRO A 95 -2.28 2.34 -18.18
N GLN A 96 -3.32 2.33 -19.01
CA GLN A 96 -4.24 1.17 -19.10
C GLN A 96 -3.54 -0.06 -19.65
N GLN A 97 -2.68 0.08 -20.67
CA GLN A 97 -1.90 -1.02 -21.23
C GLN A 97 -0.91 -1.61 -20.21
N MET A 98 -0.32 -0.76 -19.35
CA MET A 98 0.56 -1.21 -18.26
C MET A 98 -0.21 -2.07 -17.25
N ILE A 99 -1.40 -1.60 -16.83
CA ILE A 99 -2.28 -2.34 -15.90
C ILE A 99 -2.68 -3.68 -16.51
N ASP A 100 -3.16 -3.67 -17.77
CA ASP A 100 -3.61 -4.87 -18.46
C ASP A 100 -2.45 -5.88 -18.65
N ALA A 101 -1.24 -5.39 -18.93
CA ALA A 101 -0.04 -6.21 -19.09
C ALA A 101 0.33 -6.92 -17.77
N VAL A 102 0.40 -6.20 -16.65
CA VAL A 102 0.67 -6.77 -15.33
C VAL A 102 -0.36 -7.84 -14.98
N ARG A 103 -1.66 -7.53 -15.12
CA ARG A 103 -2.74 -8.47 -14.79
C ARG A 103 -2.75 -9.71 -15.70
N SER A 104 -2.49 -9.54 -17.01
CA SER A 104 -2.40 -10.67 -17.94
C SER A 104 -1.22 -11.60 -17.65
N ALA A 105 -0.20 -11.08 -16.97
CA ALA A 105 0.95 -11.84 -16.48
C ALA A 105 0.74 -12.47 -15.10
N GLY A 106 -0.47 -12.42 -14.54
CA GLY A 106 -0.82 -13.01 -13.22
C GLY A 106 -0.37 -12.17 -12.03
N GLY A 107 0.06 -10.93 -12.25
CA GLY A 107 0.49 -10.00 -11.21
C GLY A 107 -0.63 -9.09 -10.69
N ILE A 108 -0.35 -8.40 -9.59
CA ILE A 108 -1.17 -7.31 -9.02
C ILE A 108 -0.72 -5.98 -9.62
N ALA A 109 -1.66 -5.20 -10.16
CA ALA A 109 -1.39 -3.89 -10.73
C ALA A 109 -1.67 -2.78 -9.70
N THR A 110 -0.62 -2.05 -9.34
CA THR A 110 -0.66 -0.97 -8.34
C THR A 110 -0.40 0.39 -8.99
N LEU A 111 -1.31 1.35 -8.76
CA LEU A 111 -1.06 2.76 -9.10
C LEU A 111 -0.16 3.36 -8.03
N ALA A 112 1.10 3.63 -8.37
CA ALA A 112 2.11 4.08 -7.43
C ALA A 112 1.98 5.58 -7.09
N HIS A 113 2.32 5.95 -5.88
CA HIS A 113 2.49 7.31 -5.33
C HIS A 113 1.68 8.43 -6.02
N PRO A 114 0.32 8.34 -6.07
CA PRO A 114 -0.48 9.24 -6.89
C PRO A 114 -0.35 10.72 -6.49
N ALA A 115 -0.05 11.04 -5.22
CA ALA A 115 0.20 12.44 -4.82
C ALA A 115 1.52 13.00 -5.36
N TRP A 116 2.59 12.18 -5.39
CA TRP A 116 3.87 12.58 -5.99
C TRP A 116 3.73 12.82 -7.49
N SER A 117 3.04 11.93 -8.17
CA SER A 117 2.76 11.99 -9.61
C SER A 117 1.74 13.07 -9.99
N LEU A 118 1.16 13.80 -9.00
CA LEU A 118 0.09 14.78 -9.23
C LEU A 118 -1.09 14.19 -10.02
N GLN A 119 -1.44 12.94 -9.73
CA GLN A 119 -2.53 12.25 -10.38
C GLN A 119 -3.85 13.00 -10.18
N ARG A 120 -4.64 13.06 -11.23
CA ARG A 120 -5.98 13.67 -11.16
C ARG A 120 -7.02 12.60 -10.82
N PRO A 121 -7.88 12.83 -9.79
CA PRO A 121 -8.91 11.85 -9.40
C PRO A 121 -9.83 11.44 -10.56
N ASP A 122 -10.19 12.37 -11.45
CA ASP A 122 -11.01 12.11 -12.63
C ASP A 122 -10.30 11.20 -13.67
N LYS A 123 -8.98 11.18 -13.68
CA LYS A 123 -8.19 10.26 -14.51
C LYS A 123 -8.03 8.90 -13.84
N MET A 124 -7.81 8.88 -12.52
CA MET A 124 -7.70 7.62 -11.77
C MET A 124 -8.96 6.74 -11.93
N VAL A 125 -10.15 7.32 -11.86
CA VAL A 125 -11.42 6.55 -11.98
C VAL A 125 -11.66 5.99 -13.39
N GLN A 126 -10.96 6.50 -14.40
CA GLN A 126 -11.05 5.99 -15.78
C GLN A 126 -10.22 4.71 -15.97
N LEU A 127 -9.18 4.51 -15.16
CA LEU A 127 -8.34 3.31 -15.20
C LEU A 127 -9.13 2.10 -14.67
N LYS A 128 -9.07 1.00 -15.42
CA LYS A 128 -9.74 -0.26 -15.06
C LYS A 128 -8.73 -1.29 -14.62
N GLY A 129 -9.11 -2.11 -13.63
CA GLY A 129 -8.24 -3.18 -13.15
C GLY A 129 -7.06 -2.71 -12.29
N VAL A 130 -7.11 -1.49 -11.75
CA VAL A 130 -6.19 -1.09 -10.68
C VAL A 130 -6.56 -1.89 -9.43
N ASP A 131 -5.69 -2.77 -9.00
CA ASP A 131 -5.91 -3.63 -7.83
C ASP A 131 -5.55 -2.89 -6.53
N CYS A 132 -4.42 -2.17 -6.55
CA CYS A 132 -3.88 -1.47 -5.40
C CYS A 132 -3.48 -0.02 -5.73
N THR A 133 -3.31 0.81 -4.69
CA THR A 133 -2.71 2.14 -4.80
C THR A 133 -1.94 2.50 -3.53
N GLU A 134 -0.85 3.22 -3.67
CA GLU A 134 -0.01 3.61 -2.54
C GLU A 134 -0.60 4.81 -1.80
N ILE A 135 -1.00 4.62 -0.55
CA ILE A 135 -1.40 5.72 0.35
C ILE A 135 -0.17 6.43 0.93
N TYR A 136 0.93 5.71 1.09
CA TYR A 136 2.21 6.22 1.55
C TYR A 136 3.36 5.65 0.71
N ASN A 137 4.29 6.54 0.32
CA ASN A 137 5.49 6.19 -0.43
C ASN A 137 6.69 6.95 0.16
N SER A 138 7.72 6.22 0.58
CA SER A 138 8.80 6.77 1.40
C SER A 138 9.70 7.73 0.64
N VAL A 139 10.19 7.36 -0.57
CA VAL A 139 11.08 8.22 -1.36
C VAL A 139 10.38 9.50 -1.83
N SER A 140 9.06 9.45 -1.96
CA SER A 140 8.24 10.63 -2.28
C SER A 140 8.20 11.68 -1.15
N GLY A 141 8.84 11.42 -0.01
CA GLY A 141 8.94 12.29 1.16
C GLY A 141 10.33 12.90 1.36
N PHE A 142 10.43 13.67 2.44
CA PHE A 142 11.71 14.26 2.86
C PHE A 142 12.74 13.17 3.21
N PRO A 143 14.03 13.33 2.81
CA PRO A 143 14.65 14.51 2.20
C PRO A 143 14.59 14.54 0.67
N PHE A 144 14.05 13.52 0.00
CA PHE A 144 14.14 13.37 -1.46
C PHE A 144 13.02 14.12 -2.20
N SER A 145 11.84 14.22 -1.59
CA SER A 145 10.66 14.86 -2.16
C SER A 145 9.77 15.47 -1.07
N ALA A 146 8.49 15.77 -1.38
CA ALA A 146 7.59 16.51 -0.48
C ALA A 146 6.14 15.97 -0.48
N ARG A 147 5.85 14.84 -1.14
CA ARG A 147 4.48 14.30 -1.28
C ARG A 147 4.39 12.81 -1.00
N PRO A 148 4.76 12.34 0.22
CA PRO A 148 4.73 10.92 0.55
C PRO A 148 3.32 10.37 0.77
N TYR A 149 2.35 11.24 1.08
CA TYR A 149 1.00 10.87 1.48
C TYR A 149 -0.02 11.19 0.40
N SER A 150 -0.79 10.19 0.00
CA SER A 150 -1.78 10.25 -1.08
C SER A 150 -3.23 10.15 -0.60
N GLY A 151 -3.48 10.01 0.70
CA GLY A 151 -4.80 9.67 1.24
C GLY A 151 -5.90 10.63 0.81
N THR A 152 -5.71 11.95 0.91
CA THR A 152 -6.73 12.93 0.50
C THR A 152 -7.08 12.80 -0.99
N LEU A 153 -6.08 12.58 -1.84
CA LEU A 153 -6.29 12.42 -3.28
C LEU A 153 -7.07 11.13 -3.57
N ILE A 154 -6.72 10.03 -2.90
CA ILE A 154 -7.42 8.74 -3.02
C ILE A 154 -8.84 8.86 -2.48
N ASP A 155 -9.08 9.57 -1.35
CA ASP A 155 -10.42 9.81 -0.81
C ASP A 155 -11.32 10.51 -1.84
N VAL A 156 -10.81 11.56 -2.51
CA VAL A 156 -11.56 12.25 -3.58
C VAL A 156 -11.87 11.29 -4.73
N ALA A 157 -10.89 10.52 -5.20
CA ALA A 157 -11.11 9.53 -6.25
C ALA A 157 -12.14 8.46 -5.82
N THR A 158 -12.09 8.03 -4.54
CA THR A 158 -13.03 7.07 -3.97
C THR A 158 -14.47 7.59 -3.95
N THR A 159 -14.67 8.91 -3.69
CA THR A 159 -16.02 9.52 -3.82
C THR A 159 -16.55 9.48 -5.25
N MET A 160 -15.67 9.43 -6.24
CA MET A 160 -15.99 9.35 -7.67
C MET A 160 -16.11 7.89 -8.18
N GLY A 161 -15.90 6.89 -7.31
CA GLY A 161 -16.04 5.48 -7.65
C GLY A 161 -14.73 4.71 -7.84
N PHE A 162 -13.56 5.32 -7.59
CA PHE A 162 -12.29 4.58 -7.56
C PHE A 162 -12.31 3.54 -6.43
N ARG A 163 -11.80 2.34 -6.72
CA ARG A 163 -11.73 1.26 -5.75
C ARG A 163 -10.39 0.55 -5.93
N ALA A 164 -9.56 0.56 -4.90
CA ALA A 164 -8.27 -0.13 -4.86
C ALA A 164 -7.91 -0.46 -3.41
N VAL A 165 -7.12 -1.51 -3.21
CA VAL A 165 -6.52 -1.82 -1.91
C VAL A 165 -5.41 -0.81 -1.62
N LEU A 166 -5.38 -0.27 -0.41
CA LEU A 166 -4.34 0.67 0.01
C LEU A 166 -3.07 -0.10 0.38
N THR A 167 -1.93 0.36 -0.14
CA THR A 167 -0.59 -0.15 0.19
C THR A 167 0.32 0.98 0.65
N ALA A 168 1.46 0.63 1.24
CA ALA A 168 2.56 1.54 1.51
C ALA A 168 3.85 0.90 1.03
N ALA A 169 4.79 1.71 0.54
CA ALA A 169 6.04 1.21 0.01
C ALA A 169 7.21 2.16 0.27
N ASP A 170 8.41 1.63 0.18
CA ASP A 170 9.63 2.43 0.26
C ASP A 170 9.90 3.17 -1.05
N ASP A 171 9.75 2.47 -2.18
CA ASP A 171 10.16 2.97 -3.49
C ASP A 171 11.63 3.42 -3.44
N THR A 172 12.46 2.60 -2.76
CA THR A 172 13.83 3.01 -2.43
C THR A 172 14.72 3.03 -3.66
N HIS A 173 15.44 4.14 -3.80
CA HIS A 173 16.45 4.34 -4.83
C HIS A 173 17.84 4.54 -4.21
N TYR A 174 17.91 5.23 -3.08
CA TYR A 174 19.17 5.69 -2.48
C TYR A 174 19.69 4.77 -1.38
N TYR A 175 18.82 3.92 -0.81
CA TYR A 175 19.14 3.00 0.30
C TYR A 175 19.72 3.71 1.53
N LYS A 176 19.15 4.86 1.84
CA LYS A 176 19.52 5.71 2.98
C LYS A 176 18.29 5.95 3.83
N GLU A 177 17.71 7.15 3.72
CA GLU A 177 16.52 7.53 4.48
C GLU A 177 15.20 7.10 3.79
N ASP A 178 15.26 6.49 2.63
CA ASP A 178 14.14 5.99 1.85
C ASP A 178 13.83 4.50 2.09
N VAL A 179 14.66 3.77 2.83
CA VAL A 179 14.51 2.33 3.06
C VAL A 179 13.93 1.99 4.43
N GLY A 180 13.06 0.98 4.49
CA GLY A 180 12.51 0.45 5.74
C GLY A 180 11.44 1.31 6.41
N ARG A 181 10.82 2.22 5.66
CA ARG A 181 9.82 3.17 6.14
C ARG A 181 8.41 2.92 5.57
N GLY A 182 8.31 2.44 4.34
CA GLY A 182 7.06 2.02 3.72
C GLY A 182 6.85 0.53 3.92
N ILE A 183 5.88 0.14 4.72
CA ILE A 183 5.66 -1.24 5.13
C ILE A 183 4.24 -1.64 4.80
N VAL A 184 4.05 -2.87 4.32
CA VAL A 184 2.77 -3.54 4.35
C VAL A 184 2.85 -4.73 5.30
N TYR A 185 1.89 -4.85 6.21
CA TYR A 185 1.63 -6.12 6.89
C TYR A 185 0.51 -6.83 6.16
N VAL A 186 0.74 -8.06 5.73
CA VAL A 186 -0.22 -8.87 4.98
C VAL A 186 -0.62 -10.07 5.81
N LYS A 187 -1.93 -10.23 6.05
CA LYS A 187 -2.48 -11.33 6.83
C LYS A 187 -2.66 -12.56 5.92
N ALA A 188 -1.78 -13.54 6.05
CA ALA A 188 -1.84 -14.76 5.27
C ALA A 188 -1.58 -16.01 6.13
N ALA A 189 -2.08 -17.14 5.69
CA ALA A 189 -1.89 -18.42 6.41
C ALA A 189 -0.42 -18.88 6.35
N GLU A 190 0.25 -18.63 5.22
CA GLU A 190 1.62 -19.03 4.94
C GLU A 190 2.34 -17.98 4.09
N LEU A 191 3.69 -18.04 4.09
CA LEU A 191 4.53 -17.14 3.31
C LEU A 191 4.80 -17.76 1.94
N THR A 192 3.80 -17.73 1.07
CA THR A 192 3.91 -18.12 -0.34
C THR A 192 3.42 -16.98 -1.23
N ARG A 193 3.86 -16.95 -2.49
CA ARG A 193 3.40 -15.97 -3.48
C ARG A 193 1.87 -15.93 -3.54
N GLU A 194 1.26 -17.10 -3.70
CA GLU A 194 -0.20 -17.25 -3.86
C GLU A 194 -0.96 -16.70 -2.64
N ALA A 195 -0.56 -17.10 -1.43
CA ALA A 195 -1.20 -16.66 -0.19
C ALA A 195 -1.04 -15.15 0.05
N ILE A 196 0.15 -14.59 -0.25
CA ILE A 196 0.40 -13.15 -0.13
C ILE A 196 -0.43 -12.36 -1.15
N LEU A 197 -0.45 -12.77 -2.44
CA LEU A 197 -1.22 -12.05 -3.46
C LEU A 197 -2.72 -12.14 -3.21
N GLU A 198 -3.24 -13.31 -2.82
CA GLU A 198 -4.64 -13.49 -2.47
C GLU A 198 -5.05 -12.59 -1.29
N ALA A 199 -4.23 -12.56 -0.23
CA ALA A 199 -4.48 -11.72 0.93
C ALA A 199 -4.46 -10.21 0.58
N ILE A 200 -3.55 -9.78 -0.29
CA ILE A 200 -3.51 -8.41 -0.78
C ILE A 200 -4.79 -8.08 -1.55
N LEU A 201 -5.21 -8.91 -2.49
CA LEU A 201 -6.44 -8.70 -3.27
C LEU A 201 -7.71 -8.66 -2.41
N ASN A 202 -7.73 -9.42 -1.31
CA ASN A 202 -8.82 -9.42 -0.33
C ASN A 202 -8.81 -8.20 0.61
N GLY A 203 -7.77 -7.35 0.55
CA GLY A 203 -7.61 -6.21 1.45
C GLY A 203 -7.17 -6.59 2.88
N ASP A 204 -6.65 -7.80 3.07
CA ASP A 204 -6.05 -8.27 4.32
C ASP A 204 -4.66 -7.64 4.52
N VAL A 205 -4.60 -6.31 4.42
CA VAL A 205 -3.37 -5.50 4.41
C VAL A 205 -3.49 -4.33 5.38
N VAL A 206 -2.42 -4.08 6.13
CA VAL A 206 -2.21 -2.85 6.91
C VAL A 206 -1.01 -2.12 6.34
N PRO A 207 -1.22 -1.05 5.55
CA PRO A 207 -0.14 -0.14 5.14
C PRO A 207 0.30 0.71 6.32
N THR A 208 1.61 0.95 6.45
CA THR A 208 2.15 1.74 7.56
C THR A 208 3.55 2.27 7.26
N ASN A 209 3.92 3.34 7.97
CA ASN A 209 5.31 3.75 8.08
C ASN A 209 5.85 3.62 9.52
N GLY A 210 5.15 2.84 10.39
CA GLY A 210 5.57 2.60 11.76
C GLY A 210 4.70 1.60 12.51
N PRO A 211 3.57 2.03 13.14
CA PRO A 211 2.80 1.17 14.00
C PRO A 211 2.05 0.07 13.24
N PHE A 212 1.76 -1.03 13.94
CA PHE A 212 0.78 -2.02 13.49
C PHE A 212 -0.56 -1.74 14.16
N ILE A 213 -1.65 -1.91 13.42
CA ILE A 213 -3.03 -1.76 13.91
C ILE A 213 -3.89 -2.94 13.47
N GLU A 214 -4.95 -3.17 14.23
CA GLU A 214 -6.06 -4.04 13.85
C GLU A 214 -7.32 -3.19 13.66
N TRP A 215 -8.20 -3.61 12.77
CA TRP A 215 -9.49 -2.94 12.61
C TRP A 215 -10.62 -3.92 12.27
N ALA A 216 -11.84 -3.52 12.61
CA ALA A 216 -13.04 -4.29 12.32
C ALA A 216 -14.27 -3.39 12.28
N VAL A 217 -15.36 -3.89 11.70
CA VAL A 217 -16.70 -3.32 11.88
C VAL A 217 -17.46 -4.18 12.88
N GLU A 218 -17.86 -3.59 14.01
CA GLU A 218 -18.50 -4.26 15.13
C GLU A 218 -19.69 -3.41 15.61
N ASP A 219 -20.88 -3.98 15.67
CA ASP A 219 -22.12 -3.34 16.19
C ASP A 219 -22.41 -1.94 15.60
N GLY A 220 -22.10 -1.77 14.30
CA GLY A 220 -22.28 -0.50 13.59
C GLY A 220 -21.20 0.56 13.89
N TYR A 221 -20.07 0.15 14.45
CA TYR A 221 -18.89 0.99 14.64
C TYR A 221 -17.74 0.48 13.79
N PHE A 222 -16.99 1.42 13.22
CA PHE A 222 -15.64 1.17 12.72
C PHE A 222 -14.67 1.26 13.90
N VAL A 223 -14.03 0.16 14.24
CA VAL A 223 -13.17 0.03 15.42
C VAL A 223 -11.73 -0.13 14.98
N VAL A 224 -10.82 0.67 15.55
CA VAL A 224 -9.37 0.56 15.36
C VAL A 224 -8.72 0.22 16.69
N ARG A 225 -7.87 -0.81 16.70
CA ARG A 225 -7.08 -1.22 17.85
C ARG A 225 -5.60 -0.99 17.58
N CYS A 226 -4.93 -0.37 18.52
CA CYS A 226 -3.52 -0.03 18.47
C CYS A 226 -2.79 -0.82 19.58
N PRO A 227 -2.26 -2.04 19.30
CA PRO A 227 -1.67 -2.90 20.34
C PRO A 227 -0.51 -2.23 21.10
N SER A 228 0.31 -1.44 20.41
CA SER A 228 1.41 -0.68 21.01
C SER A 228 0.99 0.70 21.57
N GLY A 229 -0.27 1.10 21.34
CA GLY A 229 -0.75 2.45 21.64
C GLY A 229 -0.38 3.49 20.58
N CYS A 230 -1.29 4.41 20.33
CA CYS A 230 -1.10 5.54 19.42
C CYS A 230 -1.38 6.87 20.12
N ARG A 231 -0.96 7.99 19.55
CA ARG A 231 -1.29 9.35 20.03
C ARG A 231 -2.63 9.81 19.51
N SER A 232 -3.01 9.35 18.33
CA SER A 232 -4.30 9.69 17.75
C SER A 232 -4.78 8.61 16.79
N VAL A 233 -6.10 8.51 16.66
CA VAL A 233 -6.78 7.80 15.58
C VAL A 233 -7.76 8.78 14.93
N GLN A 234 -7.67 8.94 13.61
CA GLN A 234 -8.53 9.80 12.82
C GLN A 234 -9.35 8.96 11.85
N PHE A 235 -10.65 9.25 11.74
CA PHE A 235 -11.58 8.57 10.83
C PHE A 235 -11.92 9.49 9.67
N PHE A 236 -11.92 8.95 8.47
CA PHE A 236 -12.20 9.61 7.20
C PHE A 236 -13.41 8.98 6.55
N THR A 237 -14.31 9.84 6.05
CA THR A 237 -15.51 9.42 5.30
C THR A 237 -15.69 10.30 4.05
N ASN A 238 -16.72 10.03 3.26
CA ASN A 238 -17.09 10.92 2.16
C ASN A 238 -17.69 12.25 2.60
N ASN A 239 -18.00 12.42 3.90
CA ASN A 239 -18.60 13.63 4.42
C ASN A 239 -17.49 14.60 4.88
N TYR A 240 -17.50 15.84 4.35
CA TYR A 240 -16.52 16.87 4.68
C TYR A 240 -16.68 17.42 6.11
N TYR A 241 -17.84 17.30 6.71
CA TYR A 241 -18.09 17.64 8.11
C TYR A 241 -18.72 16.45 8.84
N ASN A 242 -17.97 15.87 9.75
CA ASN A 242 -18.41 14.75 10.55
C ASN A 242 -17.85 14.93 11.99
N PRO A 243 -18.68 15.06 13.03
CA PRO A 243 -18.19 15.12 14.40
C PRO A 243 -17.60 13.76 14.82
N ASP A 244 -16.82 13.76 15.89
CA ASP A 244 -16.26 12.57 16.54
C ASP A 244 -15.30 11.75 15.63
N THR A 245 -14.67 12.43 14.69
CA THR A 245 -13.72 11.78 13.76
C THR A 245 -12.32 11.60 14.34
N THR A 246 -12.05 12.04 15.56
CA THR A 246 -10.70 11.98 16.13
C THR A 246 -10.73 11.56 17.59
N THR A 247 -9.97 10.51 17.90
CA THR A 247 -9.61 10.12 19.29
C THR A 247 -8.15 10.48 19.54
N ARG A 248 -7.85 11.14 20.65
CA ARG A 248 -6.48 11.55 21.04
C ARG A 248 -6.19 11.18 22.48
N GLY A 249 -4.93 10.90 22.79
CA GLY A 249 -4.46 10.60 24.13
C GLY A 249 -2.98 10.24 24.15
N ASP A 250 -2.42 10.04 25.33
CA ASP A 250 -1.01 9.65 25.47
C ASP A 250 -0.75 8.21 25.01
N CYS A 251 -1.76 7.34 25.09
CA CYS A 251 -1.68 5.95 24.67
C CYS A 251 -3.08 5.44 24.30
N VAL A 252 -3.58 5.82 23.13
CA VAL A 252 -4.85 5.33 22.58
C VAL A 252 -4.67 3.88 22.14
N ARG A 253 -5.37 2.95 22.80
CA ARG A 253 -5.34 1.53 22.46
C ARG A 253 -6.53 1.06 21.63
N GLU A 254 -7.65 1.79 21.72
CA GLU A 254 -8.84 1.56 20.90
C GLU A 254 -9.53 2.90 20.61
N ALA A 255 -10.02 3.02 19.38
CA ALA A 255 -10.88 4.12 18.95
C ALA A 255 -12.06 3.57 18.17
N ARG A 256 -13.23 4.22 18.30
CA ARG A 256 -14.49 3.80 17.66
C ARG A 256 -15.15 4.98 16.97
N PHE A 257 -15.61 4.74 15.76
CA PHE A 257 -16.41 5.70 14.99
C PHE A 257 -17.75 5.08 14.64
N ARG A 258 -18.85 5.76 14.97
CA ARG A 258 -20.21 5.32 14.63
C ARG A 258 -20.44 5.51 13.13
N ILE A 259 -20.61 4.41 12.40
CA ILE A 259 -20.93 4.44 10.97
C ILE A 259 -22.36 4.96 10.80
N LYS A 260 -22.55 5.98 9.95
CA LYS A 260 -23.84 6.58 9.64
C LYS A 260 -24.32 6.09 8.27
N SER A 261 -25.63 6.11 8.04
CA SER A 261 -26.20 5.74 6.74
C SER A 261 -25.74 6.65 5.58
N SER A 262 -25.28 7.87 5.90
CA SER A 262 -24.72 8.82 4.92
C SER A 262 -23.24 8.56 4.59
N ASP A 263 -22.54 7.74 5.38
CA ASP A 263 -21.14 7.40 5.14
C ASP A 263 -21.07 6.31 4.07
N ARG A 264 -20.63 6.65 2.87
CA ARG A 264 -20.43 5.68 1.77
C ARG A 264 -19.16 4.85 1.96
N PHE A 265 -18.19 5.39 2.66
CA PHE A 265 -17.00 4.68 3.11
C PHE A 265 -16.52 5.22 4.45
N VAL A 266 -15.75 4.38 5.15
CA VAL A 266 -14.96 4.76 6.32
C VAL A 266 -13.57 4.17 6.17
N ARG A 267 -12.54 4.93 6.48
CA ARG A 267 -11.18 4.47 6.74
C ARG A 267 -10.60 5.21 7.93
N ALA A 268 -9.47 4.75 8.46
CA ALA A 268 -8.82 5.41 9.58
C ALA A 268 -7.29 5.46 9.43
N GLU A 269 -6.71 6.42 10.14
CA GLU A 269 -5.28 6.62 10.29
C GLU A 269 -4.94 6.66 11.79
N ALA A 270 -3.97 5.85 12.20
CA ALA A 270 -3.51 5.79 13.58
C ALA A 270 -2.05 6.23 13.66
N THR A 271 -1.80 7.33 14.37
CA THR A 271 -0.46 7.94 14.47
C THR A 271 0.13 7.70 15.85
N ASP A 272 1.36 7.19 15.88
CA ASP A 272 2.12 6.91 17.12
C ASP A 272 2.80 8.15 17.70
N ALA A 273 3.60 7.94 18.76
CA ALA A 273 4.31 9.02 19.45
C ALA A 273 5.41 9.68 18.60
N ASP A 274 5.95 8.96 17.62
CA ASP A 274 7.01 9.43 16.71
C ASP A 274 6.44 10.11 15.44
N GLY A 275 5.12 10.22 15.34
CA GLY A 275 4.43 10.81 14.18
C GLY A 275 4.31 9.85 12.99
N LYS A 276 4.58 8.56 13.19
CA LYS A 276 4.42 7.53 12.17
C LYS A 276 2.99 7.01 12.17
N THR A 277 2.48 6.66 10.99
CA THR A 277 1.06 6.40 10.77
C THR A 277 0.82 5.04 10.15
N ALA A 278 -0.16 4.32 10.67
CA ALA A 278 -0.76 3.15 10.03
C ALA A 278 -2.13 3.51 9.46
N TYR A 279 -2.48 2.86 8.37
CA TYR A 279 -3.69 3.12 7.60
C TYR A 279 -4.55 1.86 7.58
N THR A 280 -5.87 2.00 7.74
CA THR A 280 -6.80 0.90 7.47
C THR A 280 -7.12 0.83 5.99
N GLN A 281 -7.70 -0.27 5.54
CA GLN A 281 -8.41 -0.31 4.28
C GLN A 281 -9.73 0.49 4.37
N TYR A 282 -10.34 0.77 3.21
CA TYR A 282 -11.69 1.29 3.15
C TYR A 282 -12.71 0.21 3.55
N TYR A 283 -13.60 0.56 4.46
CA TYR A 283 -14.89 -0.12 4.58
C TYR A 283 -15.91 0.62 3.73
N TYR A 284 -16.52 -0.06 2.78
CA TYR A 284 -17.57 0.49 1.95
C TYR A 284 -18.94 0.14 2.54
N ASN A 285 -19.65 1.18 2.97
CA ASN A 285 -21.01 1.05 3.50
C ASN A 285 -22.00 1.07 2.34
N ASP A 286 -22.07 -0.03 1.58
CA ASP A 286 -22.93 -0.16 0.41
C ASP A 286 -24.23 -0.84 0.84
N PRO A 287 -25.39 -0.11 0.81
CA PRO A 287 -26.65 -0.67 1.24
C PRO A 287 -27.18 -1.82 0.35
N GLU A 288 -26.57 -2.05 -0.83
CA GLU A 288 -26.98 -3.14 -1.73
C GLU A 288 -26.23 -4.47 -1.43
N LYS A 289 -25.31 -4.48 -0.44
CA LYS A 289 -24.53 -5.67 -0.06
C LYS A 289 -24.81 -6.18 1.34
N THR A 290 -25.84 -5.65 2.03
CA THR A 290 -26.31 -6.14 3.35
C THR A 290 -27.54 -7.02 3.22
#